data_eb2e6e324b95de4ec8ed61ff2649087c
#
_entry.id   eb2e6e324b95de4ec8ed61ff2649087c
#
_cell.length_a   1.000
_cell.length_b   1.000
_cell.length_c   1.000
_cell.angle_alpha   90.00
_cell.angle_beta   90.00
_cell.angle_gamma   90.00
#
_symmetry.space_group_name_H-M   'P 1'
#
loop_
_entity.id
_entity.type
_entity.pdbx_description
1 polymer ?
#
loop_
_entity_poly.entity_id
_entity_poly.type
_entity_poly.pdbx_seq_one_letter_code
_entity_poly.pdbx_strand_id
1 'polypeptide(L)' 'MKQPKKLTRNQKEVLKKNGLDRNSFMLLSEDKDTFTVISKKENENGWKEQYTYSK' A
#
# COMPACT_ATOMS: atom_id res chain seq x y z
N MET A 1 17.61 4.10 -7.29
CA MET A 1 16.26 3.47 -7.24
C MET A 1 15.65 3.66 -5.86
N LYS A 2 14.47 4.22 -5.80
CA LYS A 2 13.84 4.48 -4.52
C LYS A 2 13.08 3.26 -4.03
N GLN A 3 13.30 2.91 -2.78
CA GLN A 3 12.53 1.84 -2.15
C GLN A 3 11.17 2.37 -1.69
N PRO A 4 10.14 1.51 -1.66
CA PRO A 4 8.85 1.92 -1.12
C PRO A 4 8.98 2.41 0.31
N LYS A 5 8.29 3.47 0.63
CA LYS A 5 8.32 4.03 1.98
C LYS A 5 7.41 3.24 2.92
N LYS A 6 7.68 3.36 4.21
CA LYS A 6 6.80 2.78 5.21
C LYS A 6 5.49 3.57 5.25
N LEU A 7 4.39 2.86 5.51
CA LEU A 7 3.09 3.50 5.61
C LEU A 7 3.02 4.37 6.87
N THR A 8 2.32 5.50 6.74
CA THR A 8 2.02 6.33 7.89
C THR A 8 0.88 5.70 8.69
N ARG A 9 0.67 6.22 9.91
CA ARG A 9 -0.40 5.73 10.77
C ARG A 9 -1.76 5.82 10.09
N ASN A 10 -2.06 6.96 9.45
CA ASN A 10 -3.32 7.15 8.77
C ASN A 10 -3.49 6.17 7.60
N GLN A 11 -2.42 5.94 6.87
CA GLN A 11 -2.47 5.02 5.75
C GLN A 11 -2.71 3.59 6.22
N LYS A 12 -2.10 3.21 7.33
CA LYS A 12 -2.33 1.88 7.90
C LYS A 12 -3.79 1.70 8.33
N GLU A 13 -4.40 2.76 8.87
CA GLU A 13 -5.80 2.70 9.25
C GLU A 13 -6.72 2.54 8.04
N VAL A 14 -6.39 3.21 6.93
CA VAL A 14 -7.16 3.05 5.69
C VAL A 14 -7.11 1.61 5.21
N LEU A 15 -5.93 1.00 5.23
CA LEU A 15 -5.78 -0.40 4.85
C LEU A 15 -6.61 -1.31 5.73
N LYS A 16 -6.56 -1.07 7.03
CA LYS A 16 -7.32 -1.87 7.99
C LYS A 16 -8.82 -1.78 7.73
N LYS A 17 -9.32 -0.58 7.45
CA LYS A 17 -10.74 -0.38 7.14
C LYS A 17 -11.18 -1.12 5.89
N ASN A 18 -10.26 -1.33 4.96
CA ASN A 18 -10.55 -2.01 3.71
C ASN A 18 -10.23 -3.50 3.77
N GLY A 19 -9.94 -4.02 4.95
CA GLY A 19 -9.68 -5.44 5.13
C GLY A 19 -8.30 -5.89 4.67
N LEU A 20 -7.38 -4.95 4.52
CA LEU A 20 -6.02 -5.26 4.09
C LEU A 20 -5.08 -5.32 5.29
N ASP A 21 -4.09 -6.20 5.20
CA ASP A 21 -3.09 -6.33 6.25
C ASP A 21 -2.00 -5.29 6.06
N ARG A 22 -1.92 -4.35 6.99
CA ARG A 22 -0.92 -3.28 6.95
C ARG A 22 0.52 -3.81 6.90
N ASN A 23 0.75 -5.00 7.43
CA ASN A 23 2.08 -5.59 7.44
C ASN A 23 2.43 -6.26 6.11
N SER A 24 1.45 -6.46 5.26
CA SER A 24 1.66 -7.07 3.95
C SER A 24 1.77 -6.05 2.82
N PHE A 25 1.63 -4.78 3.13
CA PHE A 25 1.67 -3.72 2.13
C PHE A 25 2.67 -2.65 2.49
N MET A 26 3.19 -1.98 1.46
CA MET A 26 4.11 -0.86 1.61
C MET A 26 3.62 0.31 0.77
N LEU A 27 4.04 1.51 1.13
CA LEU A 27 3.70 2.70 0.34
C LEU A 27 4.54 2.71 -0.93
N LEU A 28 3.87 2.64 -2.07
CA LEU A 28 4.54 2.68 -3.38
C LEU A 28 4.73 4.11 -3.84
N SER A 29 3.67 4.91 -3.80
CA SER A 29 3.75 6.31 -4.17
C SER A 29 2.69 7.11 -3.42
N GLU A 30 2.86 8.40 -3.38
CA GLU A 30 1.97 9.28 -2.65
C GLU A 30 1.75 10.54 -3.44
N ASP A 31 0.47 10.85 -3.68
CA ASP A 31 0.08 12.07 -4.34
C ASP A 31 -0.50 13.06 -3.35
N LYS A 32 -0.92 14.21 -3.87
CA LYS A 32 -1.50 15.27 -3.07
C LYS A 32 -2.74 14.82 -2.31
N ASP A 33 -3.60 14.08 -2.97
CA ASP A 33 -4.89 13.65 -2.42
C ASP A 33 -5.03 12.14 -2.25
N THR A 34 -4.10 11.38 -2.78
CA THR A 34 -4.17 9.92 -2.77
C THR A 34 -2.83 9.30 -2.44
N PHE A 35 -2.85 8.02 -2.15
CA PHE A 35 -1.62 7.25 -1.99
C PHE A 35 -1.84 5.86 -2.55
N THR A 36 -0.78 5.25 -3.04
CA THR A 36 -0.81 3.91 -3.62
C THR A 36 0.05 2.98 -2.78
N VAL A 37 -0.49 1.82 -2.47
CA VAL A 37 0.23 0.79 -1.73
C VAL A 37 0.46 -0.42 -2.63
N ILE A 38 1.51 -1.16 -2.34
CA ILE A 38 1.86 -2.36 -3.10
C ILE A 38 2.08 -3.51 -2.13
N SER A 39 1.63 -4.70 -2.52
CA SER A 39 1.80 -5.89 -1.71
C SER A 39 3.27 -6.30 -1.66
N LYS A 40 3.73 -6.76 -0.52
CA LYS A 40 5.08 -7.28 -0.35
C LYS A 40 5.24 -8.65 -0.99
N LYS A 41 4.14 -9.39 -1.13
CA LYS A 41 4.16 -10.73 -1.67
C LYS A 41 3.56 -10.76 -3.07
N GLU A 42 4.14 -11.57 -3.93
CA GLU A 42 3.57 -11.81 -5.24
C GLU A 42 2.43 -12.81 -5.13
N ASN A 43 1.39 -12.62 -5.96
CA ASN A 43 0.32 -13.60 -6.03
C ASN A 43 0.74 -14.76 -6.95
N GLU A 44 -0.21 -15.66 -7.22
CA GLU A 44 0.07 -16.87 -8.02
C GLU A 44 0.58 -16.57 -9.42
N ASN A 45 0.24 -15.40 -9.95
CA ASN A 45 0.66 -15.02 -11.31
C ASN A 45 1.96 -14.23 -11.32
N GLY A 46 2.62 -14.10 -10.17
CA GLY A 46 3.85 -13.33 -10.08
C GLY A 46 3.60 -11.82 -10.01
N TRP A 47 2.42 -11.41 -9.68
CA TRP A 47 2.05 -10.00 -9.56
C TRP A 47 2.07 -9.55 -8.12
N LYS A 48 2.43 -8.31 -7.92
CA LYS A 48 2.24 -7.62 -6.65
C LYS A 48 1.01 -6.74 -6.79
N GLU A 49 0.03 -6.95 -5.93
CA GLU A 49 -1.20 -6.16 -5.98
C GLU A 49 -0.96 -4.73 -5.55
N GLN A 50 -1.60 -3.81 -6.24
CA GLN A 50 -1.51 -2.39 -5.95
C GLN A 50 -2.91 -1.82 -5.71
N TYR A 51 -3.00 -0.94 -4.74
CA TYR A 51 -4.28 -0.28 -4.43
C TYR A 51 -4.03 1.20 -4.21
N THR A 52 -4.95 2.02 -4.70
CA THR A 52 -4.90 3.46 -4.51
C THR A 52 -6.08 3.91 -3.67
N TYR A 53 -5.82 4.70 -2.66
CA TYR A 53 -6.84 5.19 -1.75
C TYR A 53 -6.71 6.69 -1.57
N SER A 54 -7.82 7.33 -1.22
CA SER A 54 -7.82 8.75 -0.87
C SER A 54 -7.24 8.96 0.53
N LYS A 55 -6.56 10.04 0.69
CA LYS A 55 -6.02 10.43 2.00
C LYS A 55 -7.12 10.91 2.94
#